data_cd80eca1d75f0ce4137ac99c3094224a
#
_entry.id   cd80eca1d75f0ce4137ac99c3094224a
#
_cell.length_a   1.000
_cell.length_b   1.000
_cell.length_c   1.000
_cell.angle_alpha   90.00
_cell.angle_beta   90.00
_cell.angle_gamma   90.00
#
_symmetry.space_group_name_H-M   'P 1'
#
loop_
_entity.id
_entity.type
_entity.pdbx_description
1 polymer ?
#
loop_
_entity_poly.entity_id
_entity_poly.type
_entity_poly.pdbx_seq_one_letter_code
_entity_poly.pdbx_strand_id
1 'polypeptide(L)'
;MSNAVSPLRLPSPFRRAAPLLFALCLFFGLAAQASAQTREHLTPEEIELIRDNQVLDDRTGVFIKAAERRMLAVTDPAESAKNAAKEKEKWGELKGTREQFFYDIGKILDEAVVNIDDSAEHNPDSPLLRKALYMLSQEASKLLPELTRLREGAQSESEADQLDRAIGTAREIADAAKERGVGAEDLKVKVPKKSN
;
A
#
# COMPACT_ATOMS: atom_id res chain seq x y z
N MET A 1 82.88 -24.12 -32.38
CA MET A 1 81.79 -24.96 -32.91
C MET A 1 80.62 -24.83 -31.93
N SER A 2 79.66 -23.99 -32.29
CA SER A 2 78.55 -23.66 -31.39
C SER A 2 77.26 -23.90 -32.17
N ASN A 3 76.54 -24.96 -31.80
CA ASN A 3 75.28 -25.36 -32.43
C ASN A 3 74.12 -24.52 -31.79
N ALA A 4 73.56 -23.61 -32.58
CA ALA A 4 72.34 -22.93 -32.22
C ALA A 4 71.14 -23.80 -32.50
N VAL A 5 70.37 -24.18 -31.52
CA VAL A 5 69.11 -24.87 -31.60
C VAL A 5 68.00 -23.84 -31.69
N SER A 6 67.26 -23.81 -32.80
CA SER A 6 66.09 -22.95 -32.98
C SER A 6 64.85 -23.55 -32.28
N PRO A 7 64.05 -22.72 -31.58
CA PRO A 7 62.82 -23.24 -30.96
C PRO A 7 61.67 -23.33 -31.97
N LEU A 8 61.01 -24.48 -32.01
CA LEU A 8 59.77 -24.74 -32.73
C LEU A 8 58.65 -23.82 -32.21
N ARG A 9 58.07 -23.02 -33.09
CA ARG A 9 56.81 -22.28 -32.84
C ARG A 9 55.61 -23.20 -33.13
N LEU A 10 54.89 -23.60 -32.10
CA LEU A 10 53.60 -24.24 -32.21
C LEU A 10 52.50 -23.18 -32.50
N PRO A 11 51.59 -23.40 -33.44
CA PRO A 11 50.47 -22.49 -33.64
C PRO A 11 49.39 -22.74 -32.59
N SER A 12 49.02 -21.69 -31.83
CA SER A 12 47.94 -21.78 -30.86
C SER A 12 46.58 -21.61 -31.54
N PRO A 13 45.63 -22.58 -31.40
CA PRO A 13 44.31 -22.52 -32.01
C PRO A 13 43.27 -21.73 -31.23
N PHE A 14 43.67 -20.99 -30.19
CA PHE A 14 42.72 -20.37 -29.23
C PHE A 14 42.35 -18.92 -29.48
N ARG A 15 42.64 -18.33 -30.63
CA ARG A 15 42.46 -16.89 -30.85
C ARG A 15 41.14 -16.45 -31.50
N ARG A 16 40.20 -17.37 -31.79
CA ARG A 16 38.95 -17.02 -32.53
C ARG A 16 37.64 -17.31 -31.84
N ALA A 17 37.64 -17.80 -30.57
CA ALA A 17 36.40 -18.14 -29.83
C ALA A 17 35.95 -17.09 -28.79
N ALA A 18 36.74 -16.04 -28.51
CA ALA A 18 36.46 -15.08 -27.47
C ALA A 18 35.33 -14.05 -27.73
N PRO A 19 35.03 -13.63 -29.00
CA PRO A 19 33.99 -12.60 -29.18
C PRO A 19 32.54 -13.13 -29.09
N LEU A 20 32.31 -14.42 -29.30
CA LEU A 20 30.94 -14.99 -29.28
C LEU A 20 30.40 -15.22 -27.88
N LEU A 21 31.23 -15.52 -26.90
CA LEU A 21 30.82 -15.67 -25.48
C LEU A 21 30.53 -14.33 -24.82
N PHE A 22 31.19 -13.24 -25.24
CA PHE A 22 30.94 -11.92 -24.66
C PHE A 22 29.62 -11.31 -25.20
N ALA A 23 29.21 -11.61 -26.41
CA ALA A 23 27.93 -11.18 -26.97
C ALA A 23 26.73 -11.89 -26.33
N LEU A 24 26.89 -13.15 -25.89
CA LEU A 24 25.81 -13.90 -25.22
C LEU A 24 25.53 -13.40 -23.80
N CYS A 25 26.55 -12.94 -23.07
CA CYS A 25 26.36 -12.36 -21.72
C CYS A 25 25.68 -10.99 -21.75
N LEU A 26 25.82 -10.20 -22.81
CA LEU A 26 25.16 -8.91 -22.97
C LEU A 26 23.64 -9.04 -23.24
N PHE A 27 23.20 -10.14 -23.85
CA PHE A 27 21.78 -10.37 -24.12
C PHE A 27 21.01 -10.87 -22.89
N PHE A 28 21.67 -11.53 -21.93
CA PHE A 28 21.05 -11.99 -20.68
C PHE A 28 20.93 -10.88 -19.62
N GLY A 29 21.69 -9.80 -19.74
CA GLY A 29 21.69 -8.68 -18.77
C GLY A 29 20.53 -7.68 -18.94
N LEU A 30 19.79 -7.69 -20.06
CA LEU A 30 18.70 -6.73 -20.31
C LEU A 30 17.31 -7.23 -19.90
N ALA A 31 17.16 -8.45 -19.44
CA ALA A 31 15.86 -9.04 -19.12
C ALA A 31 15.44 -8.90 -17.63
N ALA A 32 16.24 -8.26 -16.79
CA ALA A 32 15.99 -8.19 -15.34
C ALA A 32 15.69 -6.79 -14.80
N GLN A 33 15.27 -5.85 -15.63
CA GLN A 33 14.59 -4.64 -15.17
C GLN A 33 13.08 -4.78 -15.41
N ALA A 34 12.47 -5.82 -14.84
CA ALA A 34 11.09 -5.72 -14.42
C ALA A 34 11.11 -4.67 -13.31
N SER A 35 10.88 -3.41 -13.66
CA SER A 35 10.52 -2.38 -12.72
C SER A 35 9.39 -2.98 -11.88
N ALA A 36 9.65 -3.27 -10.61
CA ALA A 36 8.59 -3.49 -9.65
C ALA A 36 7.82 -2.15 -9.61
N GLN A 37 6.89 -2.01 -10.54
CA GLN A 37 5.96 -0.89 -10.57
C GLN A 37 5.19 -1.05 -9.26
N THR A 38 5.52 -0.23 -8.26
CA THR A 38 4.84 -0.22 -6.97
C THR A 38 3.36 -0.02 -7.29
N ARG A 39 2.58 -1.07 -7.09
CA ARG A 39 1.14 -1.02 -7.36
C ARG A 39 0.53 0.05 -6.47
N GLU A 40 -0.21 0.97 -7.07
CA GLU A 40 -1.00 1.96 -6.34
C GLU A 40 -2.09 1.25 -5.54
N HIS A 41 -2.16 1.53 -4.24
CA HIS A 41 -3.16 0.95 -3.33
C HIS A 41 -4.48 1.73 -3.30
N LEU A 42 -4.51 2.92 -3.92
CA LEU A 42 -5.69 3.75 -4.13
C LEU A 42 -6.06 3.79 -5.63
N THR A 43 -7.33 3.98 -5.94
CA THR A 43 -7.74 4.28 -7.31
C THR A 43 -7.43 5.74 -7.65
N PRO A 44 -7.28 6.12 -8.93
CA PRO A 44 -7.11 7.52 -9.31
C PRO A 44 -8.22 8.43 -8.75
N GLU A 45 -9.46 7.95 -8.72
CA GLU A 45 -10.61 8.68 -8.21
C GLU A 45 -10.54 8.85 -6.68
N GLU A 46 -10.06 7.85 -5.95
CA GLU A 46 -9.82 7.95 -4.50
C GLU A 46 -8.72 8.98 -4.19
N ILE A 47 -7.66 9.04 -5.00
CA ILE A 47 -6.60 10.05 -4.88
C ILE A 47 -7.18 11.46 -5.09
N GLU A 48 -8.02 11.65 -6.10
CA GLU A 48 -8.69 12.95 -6.34
C GLU A 48 -9.63 13.31 -5.16
N LEU A 49 -10.39 12.33 -4.64
CA LEU A 49 -11.23 12.56 -3.46
C LEU A 49 -10.42 13.00 -2.23
N ILE A 50 -9.24 12.39 -1.99
CA ILE A 50 -8.34 12.78 -0.91
C ILE A 50 -7.82 14.20 -1.12
N ARG A 51 -7.47 14.56 -2.37
CA ARG A 51 -6.99 15.89 -2.74
C ARG A 51 -8.05 16.96 -2.57
N ASP A 52 -9.29 16.66 -2.96
CA ASP A 52 -10.42 17.59 -2.89
C ASP A 52 -10.89 17.84 -1.45
N ASN A 53 -10.73 16.86 -0.56
CA ASN A 53 -11.10 16.98 0.84
C ASN A 53 -9.97 17.60 1.66
N GLN A 54 -10.02 18.95 1.80
CA GLN A 54 -8.99 19.70 2.54
C GLN A 54 -9.17 19.64 4.06
N VAL A 55 -10.37 19.31 4.54
CA VAL A 55 -10.68 19.19 5.96
C VAL A 55 -10.28 17.79 6.45
N LEU A 56 -9.53 17.72 7.55
CA LEU A 56 -8.87 16.49 8.00
C LEU A 56 -9.85 15.32 8.23
N ASP A 57 -10.97 15.57 8.90
CA ASP A 57 -11.97 14.53 9.18
C ASP A 57 -12.70 14.07 7.92
N ASP A 58 -12.99 14.96 6.97
CA ASP A 58 -13.56 14.58 5.67
C ASP A 58 -12.57 13.71 4.88
N ARG A 59 -11.29 14.08 4.86
CA ARG A 59 -10.21 13.30 4.22
C ARG A 59 -10.02 11.95 4.88
N THR A 60 -10.03 11.89 6.21
CA THR A 60 -9.98 10.62 6.96
C THR A 60 -11.16 9.72 6.59
N GLY A 61 -12.35 10.30 6.38
CA GLY A 61 -13.53 9.57 5.89
C GLY A 61 -13.32 8.93 4.52
N VAL A 62 -12.54 9.56 3.62
CA VAL A 62 -12.18 8.96 2.31
C VAL A 62 -11.30 7.73 2.50
N PHE A 63 -10.26 7.79 3.33
CA PHE A 63 -9.41 6.63 3.64
C PHE A 63 -10.21 5.48 4.25
N ILE A 64 -11.07 5.78 5.22
CA ILE A 64 -11.97 4.78 5.84
C ILE A 64 -12.81 4.09 4.77
N LYS A 65 -13.49 4.85 3.92
CA LYS A 65 -14.32 4.29 2.85
C LYS A 65 -13.50 3.47 1.85
N ALA A 66 -12.29 3.89 1.53
CA ALA A 66 -11.39 3.15 0.65
C ALA A 66 -10.98 1.78 1.25
N ALA A 67 -10.69 1.70 2.55
CA ALA A 67 -10.41 0.45 3.25
C ALA A 67 -11.65 -0.46 3.33
N GLU A 68 -12.84 0.09 3.66
CA GLU A 68 -14.11 -0.64 3.67
C GLU A 68 -14.42 -1.28 2.31
N ARG A 69 -14.16 -0.56 1.21
CA ARG A 69 -14.40 -1.08 -0.15
C ARG A 69 -13.53 -2.31 -0.43
N ARG A 70 -12.25 -2.33 -0.02
CA ARG A 70 -11.36 -3.49 -0.18
C ARG A 70 -11.82 -4.65 0.71
N MET A 71 -12.19 -4.37 1.96
CA MET A 71 -12.73 -5.39 2.86
C MET A 71 -13.99 -6.02 2.28
N LEU A 72 -14.93 -5.22 1.76
CA LEU A 72 -16.14 -5.72 1.12
C LEU A 72 -15.84 -6.58 -0.11
N ALA A 73 -14.85 -6.18 -0.92
CA ALA A 73 -14.45 -6.94 -2.10
C ALA A 73 -13.92 -8.34 -1.76
N VAL A 74 -13.38 -8.53 -0.55
CA VAL A 74 -12.90 -9.82 -0.07
C VAL A 74 -13.99 -10.62 0.63
N THR A 75 -14.84 -9.96 1.44
CA THR A 75 -15.83 -10.64 2.30
C THR A 75 -17.15 -10.91 1.59
N ASP A 76 -17.59 -10.00 0.72
CA ASP A 76 -18.79 -10.12 -0.11
C ASP A 76 -18.55 -9.56 -1.52
N PRO A 77 -17.90 -10.33 -2.42
CA PRO A 77 -17.60 -9.89 -3.79
C PRO A 77 -18.88 -9.53 -4.60
N ALA A 78 -20.01 -10.17 -4.30
CA ALA A 78 -21.25 -9.92 -5.02
C ALA A 78 -21.84 -8.54 -4.67
N GLU A 79 -21.88 -8.20 -3.38
CA GLU A 79 -22.33 -6.88 -2.93
C GLU A 79 -21.31 -5.80 -3.33
N SER A 80 -19.99 -6.10 -3.28
CA SER A 80 -18.95 -5.21 -3.78
C SER A 80 -19.15 -4.86 -5.25
N ALA A 81 -19.42 -5.84 -6.11
CA ALA A 81 -19.65 -5.61 -7.54
C ALA A 81 -20.92 -4.76 -7.79
N LYS A 82 -21.97 -4.98 -7.01
CA LYS A 82 -23.20 -4.20 -7.09
C LYS A 82 -23.00 -2.75 -6.65
N ASN A 83 -22.20 -2.51 -5.62
CA ASN A 83 -21.86 -1.17 -5.16
C ASN A 83 -20.92 -0.49 -6.14
N ALA A 84 -19.94 -1.21 -6.70
CA ALA A 84 -19.02 -0.69 -7.72
C ALA A 84 -19.77 -0.13 -8.94
N ALA A 85 -20.83 -0.78 -9.39
CA ALA A 85 -21.65 -0.30 -10.50
C ALA A 85 -22.31 1.06 -10.22
N LYS A 86 -22.65 1.35 -8.95
CA LYS A 86 -23.27 2.59 -8.51
C LYS A 86 -22.26 3.71 -8.22
N GLU A 87 -21.09 3.34 -7.74
CA GLU A 87 -20.10 4.26 -7.20
C GLU A 87 -18.91 4.51 -8.16
N LYS A 88 -18.90 3.89 -9.35
CA LYS A 88 -17.77 3.89 -10.28
C LYS A 88 -17.25 5.27 -10.64
N GLU A 89 -18.13 6.21 -10.93
CA GLU A 89 -17.74 7.57 -11.30
C GLU A 89 -17.05 8.32 -10.16
N LYS A 90 -17.46 8.05 -8.93
CA LYS A 90 -16.95 8.76 -7.75
C LYS A 90 -15.70 8.08 -7.14
N TRP A 91 -15.66 6.76 -7.14
CA TRP A 91 -14.67 5.99 -6.38
C TRP A 91 -13.73 5.15 -7.24
N GLY A 92 -13.97 5.11 -8.55
CA GLY A 92 -13.24 4.25 -9.46
C GLY A 92 -13.55 2.76 -9.28
N GLU A 93 -12.96 1.96 -10.14
CA GLU A 93 -13.11 0.51 -10.16
C GLU A 93 -11.97 -0.16 -9.39
N LEU A 94 -12.30 -1.00 -8.39
CA LEU A 94 -11.31 -1.81 -7.70
C LEU A 94 -10.81 -2.93 -8.61
N LYS A 95 -9.47 -3.05 -8.73
CA LYS A 95 -8.79 -4.10 -9.48
C LYS A 95 -7.74 -4.73 -8.61
N GLY A 96 -7.77 -6.04 -8.45
CA GLY A 96 -6.78 -6.73 -7.65
C GLY A 96 -7.22 -8.12 -7.24
N THR A 97 -6.28 -8.86 -6.69
CA THR A 97 -6.51 -10.14 -6.04
C THR A 97 -6.89 -9.92 -4.57
N ARG A 98 -7.39 -10.97 -3.93
CA ARG A 98 -7.66 -10.99 -2.49
C ARG A 98 -6.44 -10.57 -1.65
N GLU A 99 -5.26 -11.11 -1.95
CA GLU A 99 -4.00 -10.75 -1.32
C GLU A 99 -3.64 -9.27 -1.50
N GLN A 100 -3.84 -8.75 -2.71
CA GLN A 100 -3.61 -7.34 -3.01
C GLN A 100 -4.55 -6.42 -2.24
N PHE A 101 -5.79 -6.81 -2.03
CA PHE A 101 -6.73 -6.02 -1.21
C PHE A 101 -6.31 -5.98 0.26
N PHE A 102 -5.72 -7.04 0.82
CA PHE A 102 -5.17 -7.00 2.17
C PHE A 102 -3.97 -6.06 2.27
N TYR A 103 -3.07 -6.11 1.28
CA TYR A 103 -1.99 -5.12 1.17
C TYR A 103 -2.54 -3.68 1.11
N ASP A 104 -3.54 -3.45 0.27
CA ASP A 104 -4.15 -2.12 0.10
C ASP A 104 -4.76 -1.63 1.42
N ILE A 105 -5.48 -2.47 2.16
CA ILE A 105 -6.06 -2.11 3.47
C ILE A 105 -4.97 -1.63 4.43
N GLY A 106 -3.88 -2.39 4.58
CA GLY A 106 -2.76 -1.99 5.43
C GLY A 106 -2.18 -0.64 5.01
N LYS A 107 -1.92 -0.45 3.71
CA LYS A 107 -1.37 0.79 3.17
C LYS A 107 -2.29 2.00 3.32
N ILE A 108 -3.60 1.82 3.12
CA ILE A 108 -4.59 2.88 3.29
C ILE A 108 -4.66 3.33 4.76
N LEU A 109 -4.62 2.38 5.69
CA LEU A 109 -4.61 2.70 7.11
C LEU A 109 -3.31 3.43 7.51
N ASP A 110 -2.13 2.97 7.04
CA ASP A 110 -0.85 3.64 7.24
C ASP A 110 -0.89 5.08 6.71
N GLU A 111 -1.38 5.29 5.49
CA GLU A 111 -1.46 6.62 4.88
C GLU A 111 -2.44 7.54 5.62
N ALA A 112 -3.54 7.01 6.14
CA ALA A 112 -4.46 7.76 6.98
C ALA A 112 -3.79 8.24 8.28
N VAL A 113 -2.95 7.42 8.91
CA VAL A 113 -2.15 7.81 10.09
C VAL A 113 -1.17 8.91 9.72
N VAL A 114 -0.37 8.73 8.65
CA VAL A 114 0.58 9.75 8.18
C VAL A 114 -0.14 11.08 7.92
N ASN A 115 -1.33 11.05 7.34
CA ASN A 115 -2.10 12.27 7.08
C ASN A 115 -2.57 12.98 8.37
N ILE A 116 -2.89 12.24 9.42
CA ILE A 116 -3.20 12.81 10.74
C ILE A 116 -1.94 13.40 11.38
N ASP A 117 -0.82 12.69 11.31
CA ASP A 117 0.46 13.15 11.89
C ASP A 117 0.99 14.40 11.17
N ASP A 118 0.96 14.45 9.85
CA ASP A 118 1.30 15.66 9.08
C ASP A 118 0.43 16.85 9.49
N SER A 119 -0.87 16.60 9.72
CA SER A 119 -1.79 17.64 10.17
C SER A 119 -1.48 18.10 11.61
N ALA A 120 -1.00 17.20 12.45
CA ALA A 120 -0.58 17.53 13.82
C ALA A 120 0.71 18.37 13.84
N GLU A 121 1.65 18.09 12.94
CA GLU A 121 2.87 18.89 12.80
C GLU A 121 2.57 20.34 12.39
N HIS A 122 1.61 20.53 11.47
CA HIS A 122 1.26 21.86 10.96
C HIS A 122 0.26 22.61 11.86
N ASN A 123 -0.58 21.92 12.59
CA ASN A 123 -1.60 22.52 13.48
C ASN A 123 -1.89 21.62 14.69
N PRO A 124 -0.98 21.57 15.67
CA PRO A 124 -1.06 20.66 16.82
C PRO A 124 -2.27 20.89 17.72
N ASP A 125 -2.82 22.10 17.71
CA ASP A 125 -3.99 22.47 18.53
C ASP A 125 -5.32 22.22 17.80
N SER A 126 -5.31 21.65 16.62
CA SER A 126 -6.54 21.41 15.86
C SER A 126 -7.44 20.38 16.56
N PRO A 127 -8.67 20.74 16.87
CA PRO A 127 -9.61 19.80 17.47
C PRO A 127 -10.01 18.67 16.52
N LEU A 128 -9.73 18.82 15.21
CA LEU A 128 -9.97 17.77 14.22
C LEU A 128 -9.00 16.60 14.32
N LEU A 129 -7.83 16.76 14.94
CA LEU A 129 -6.87 15.68 15.15
C LEU A 129 -7.49 14.56 16.00
N ARG A 130 -8.11 14.92 17.11
CA ARG A 130 -8.80 13.96 17.98
C ARG A 130 -9.96 13.29 17.27
N LYS A 131 -10.76 14.08 16.55
CA LYS A 131 -11.89 13.57 15.75
C LYS A 131 -11.45 12.59 14.69
N ALA A 132 -10.44 12.94 13.89
CA ALA A 132 -9.90 12.08 12.83
C ALA A 132 -9.34 10.78 13.39
N LEU A 133 -8.54 10.85 14.47
CA LEU A 133 -8.00 9.66 15.14
C LEU A 133 -9.12 8.78 15.70
N TYR A 134 -10.14 9.36 16.31
CA TYR A 134 -11.28 8.58 16.79
C TYR A 134 -12.02 7.89 15.65
N MET A 135 -12.32 8.59 14.56
CA MET A 135 -12.96 8.00 13.38
C MET A 135 -12.15 6.83 12.83
N LEU A 136 -10.83 7.01 12.65
CA LEU A 136 -9.94 5.96 12.14
C LEU A 136 -9.86 4.77 13.11
N SER A 137 -9.82 5.01 14.42
CA SER A 137 -9.79 3.95 15.43
C SER A 137 -11.08 3.12 15.49
N GLN A 138 -12.24 3.74 15.24
CA GLN A 138 -13.50 3.03 15.13
C GLN A 138 -13.49 2.07 13.94
N GLU A 139 -12.99 2.52 12.78
CA GLU A 139 -12.86 1.65 11.62
C GLU A 139 -11.83 0.54 11.86
N ALA A 140 -10.66 0.86 12.40
CA ALA A 140 -9.64 -0.13 12.76
C ALA A 140 -10.22 -1.21 13.69
N SER A 141 -10.97 -0.80 14.73
CA SER A 141 -11.62 -1.71 15.67
C SER A 141 -12.69 -2.60 15.01
N LYS A 142 -13.37 -2.11 13.98
CA LYS A 142 -14.35 -2.86 13.18
C LYS A 142 -13.66 -3.86 12.23
N LEU A 143 -12.53 -3.47 11.62
CA LEU A 143 -11.77 -4.32 10.70
C LEU A 143 -11.01 -5.45 11.42
N LEU A 144 -10.50 -5.22 12.63
CA LEU A 144 -9.63 -6.15 13.35
C LEU A 144 -10.20 -7.57 13.50
N PRO A 145 -11.44 -7.79 13.97
CA PRO A 145 -11.97 -9.15 14.14
C PRO A 145 -12.10 -9.87 12.79
N GLU A 146 -12.46 -9.15 11.73
CA GLU A 146 -12.63 -9.72 10.40
C GLU A 146 -11.27 -10.05 9.77
N LEU A 147 -10.28 -9.15 9.85
CA LEU A 147 -8.91 -9.43 9.41
C LEU A 147 -8.30 -10.62 10.14
N THR A 148 -8.53 -10.72 11.46
CA THR A 148 -8.05 -11.85 12.28
C THR A 148 -8.70 -13.17 11.84
N ARG A 149 -10.01 -13.18 11.60
CA ARG A 149 -10.73 -14.35 11.07
C ARG A 149 -10.21 -14.76 9.70
N LEU A 150 -9.97 -13.79 8.82
CA LEU A 150 -9.44 -14.04 7.47
C LEU A 150 -7.99 -14.55 7.50
N ARG A 151 -7.22 -14.13 8.51
CA ARG A 151 -5.84 -14.61 8.73
C ARG A 151 -5.77 -16.10 9.04
N GLU A 152 -6.74 -16.63 9.80
CA GLU A 152 -6.84 -18.06 10.10
C GLU A 152 -7.11 -18.90 8.83
N GLY A 153 -7.77 -18.31 7.83
CA GLY A 153 -8.09 -18.92 6.54
C GLY A 153 -7.20 -18.46 5.38
N ALA A 154 -5.99 -17.94 5.64
CA ALA A 154 -5.09 -17.46 4.60
C ALA A 154 -4.70 -18.57 3.62
N GLN A 155 -4.73 -18.28 2.33
CA GLN A 155 -4.52 -19.26 1.25
C GLN A 155 -3.04 -19.42 0.86
N SER A 156 -2.17 -18.50 1.31
CA SER A 156 -0.73 -18.51 1.06
C SER A 156 0.02 -17.79 2.19
N GLU A 157 1.32 -18.03 2.31
CA GLU A 157 2.19 -17.31 3.22
C GLU A 157 2.20 -15.80 2.92
N SER A 158 2.25 -15.43 1.65
CA SER A 158 2.20 -14.03 1.23
C SER A 158 0.88 -13.36 1.63
N GLU A 159 -0.27 -14.02 1.45
CA GLU A 159 -1.57 -13.51 1.92
C GLU A 159 -1.57 -13.34 3.45
N ALA A 160 -1.01 -14.32 4.17
CA ALA A 160 -0.89 -14.27 5.62
C ALA A 160 -0.05 -13.07 6.08
N ASP A 161 1.07 -12.80 5.41
CA ASP A 161 1.94 -11.66 5.71
C ASP A 161 1.24 -10.32 5.49
N GLN A 162 0.44 -10.18 4.42
CA GLN A 162 -0.33 -8.96 4.19
C GLN A 162 -1.42 -8.75 5.26
N LEU A 163 -2.09 -9.83 5.67
CA LEU A 163 -3.07 -9.79 6.77
C LEU A 163 -2.41 -9.43 8.10
N ASP A 164 -1.25 -10.01 8.43
CA ASP A 164 -0.52 -9.69 9.66
C ASP A 164 -0.11 -8.21 9.71
N ARG A 165 0.31 -7.63 8.59
CA ARG A 165 0.60 -6.19 8.48
C ARG A 165 -0.66 -5.34 8.70
N ALA A 166 -1.75 -5.63 7.99
CA ALA A 166 -3.00 -4.88 8.14
C ALA A 166 -3.56 -4.98 9.58
N ILE A 167 -3.45 -6.15 10.22
CA ILE A 167 -3.81 -6.36 11.63
C ILE A 167 -2.91 -5.53 12.55
N GLY A 168 -1.60 -5.52 12.29
CA GLY A 168 -0.63 -4.72 13.04
C GLY A 168 -1.00 -3.24 13.04
N THR A 169 -1.13 -2.64 11.85
CA THR A 169 -1.51 -1.25 11.68
C THR A 169 -2.86 -0.92 12.34
N ALA A 170 -3.87 -1.78 12.18
CA ALA A 170 -5.17 -1.56 12.81
C ALA A 170 -5.10 -1.59 14.35
N ARG A 171 -4.26 -2.46 14.94
CA ARG A 171 -4.01 -2.48 16.40
C ARG A 171 -3.31 -1.21 16.87
N GLU A 172 -2.26 -0.79 16.18
CA GLU A 172 -1.52 0.43 16.50
C GLU A 172 -2.44 1.67 16.52
N ILE A 173 -3.35 1.78 15.55
CA ILE A 173 -4.35 2.85 15.49
C ILE A 173 -5.28 2.80 16.71
N ALA A 174 -5.80 1.61 17.04
CA ALA A 174 -6.70 1.44 18.18
C ALA A 174 -6.01 1.75 19.52
N ASP A 175 -4.76 1.32 19.69
CA ASP A 175 -3.95 1.57 20.88
C ASP A 175 -3.58 3.05 21.00
N ALA A 176 -3.15 3.71 19.93
CA ALA A 176 -2.87 5.15 19.90
C ALA A 176 -4.10 5.99 20.29
N ALA A 177 -5.28 5.61 19.79
CA ALA A 177 -6.52 6.29 20.16
C ALA A 177 -6.84 6.14 21.66
N LYS A 178 -6.63 4.94 22.20
CA LYS A 178 -6.80 4.66 23.63
C LYS A 178 -5.81 5.44 24.51
N GLU A 179 -4.54 5.45 24.14
CA GLU A 179 -3.48 6.18 24.83
C GLU A 179 -3.75 7.68 24.86
N ARG A 180 -4.24 8.25 23.76
CA ARG A 180 -4.59 9.67 23.65
C ARG A 180 -5.96 10.00 24.24
N GLY A 181 -6.71 9.01 24.73
CA GLY A 181 -8.01 9.18 25.35
C GLY A 181 -9.03 9.84 24.43
N VAL A 182 -9.04 9.48 23.12
CA VAL A 182 -10.05 9.98 22.20
C VAL A 182 -11.33 9.16 22.30
N GLY A 183 -12.49 9.81 22.13
CA GLY A 183 -13.78 9.18 22.36
C GLY A 183 -14.90 9.75 21.51
N ALA A 184 -16.13 9.24 21.72
CA ALA A 184 -17.31 9.64 20.95
C ALA A 184 -17.66 11.13 21.05
N GLU A 185 -17.22 11.80 22.11
CA GLU A 185 -17.35 13.26 22.30
C GLU A 185 -16.59 14.04 21.24
N ASP A 186 -15.45 13.52 20.74
CA ASP A 186 -14.63 14.16 19.72
C ASP A 186 -15.35 14.25 18.37
N LEU A 187 -16.34 13.40 18.09
CA LEU A 187 -17.18 13.49 16.87
C LEU A 187 -18.04 14.76 16.83
N LYS A 188 -18.34 15.36 17.98
CA LYS A 188 -19.20 16.56 18.06
C LYS A 188 -18.48 17.84 17.67
N VAL A 189 -17.16 17.77 17.51
CA VAL A 189 -16.34 18.91 17.11
C VAL A 189 -16.72 19.39 15.71
N LYS A 190 -17.09 20.66 15.60
CA LYS A 190 -17.38 21.35 14.34
C LYS A 190 -16.36 22.45 14.13
N VAL A 191 -15.71 22.44 12.98
CA VAL A 191 -14.90 23.61 12.57
C VAL A 191 -15.84 24.71 12.12
N PRO A 192 -15.66 25.94 12.61
CA PRO A 192 -16.40 27.08 12.07
C PRO A 192 -16.09 27.16 10.55
N LYS A 193 -17.11 27.08 9.70
CA LYS A 193 -16.94 27.42 8.29
C LYS A 193 -16.41 28.84 8.21
N LYS A 194 -15.19 29.02 7.66
CA LYS A 194 -14.76 30.37 7.28
C LYS A 194 -15.82 30.92 6.33
N SER A 195 -16.57 31.92 6.80
CA SER A 195 -17.41 32.72 5.92
C SER A 195 -16.49 33.48 4.96
N ASN A 196 -16.57 33.12 3.69
CA ASN A 196 -16.01 33.95 2.63
C ASN A 196 -16.71 35.31 2.59
#